data_301a474b522b4631d42accc63c222089
#
_entry.id   301a474b522b4631d42accc63c222089
#
_cell.length_a   1.000
_cell.length_b   1.000
_cell.length_c   1.000
_cell.angle_alpha   90.00
_cell.angle_beta   90.00
_cell.angle_gamma   90.00
#
_symmetry.space_group_name_H-M   'P 1'
#
loop_
_entity.id
_entity.type
_entity.pdbx_description
1 polymer ?
#
loop_
_entity_poly.entity_id
_entity_poly.type
_entity_poly.pdbx_seq_one_letter_code
_entity_poly.pdbx_strand_id
1 'polypeptide(L)'
;MKIIETKIKDLLILEPKIFSDSRGWFMESFNQNTFNSILQKRNQTRVNFVQDNHSISHSGVIRGLHYQLNPFAQGKLVRVVSGKVWDVAVDLRKKSPTLGQWVGIELSSENHRQFWIPAGFAHGFIALSDNTQFLYKTTAYYSKESERCIKWDDPDLAISWPIDKVDTIIQTDKDNNAPNFKDLISINKDLF
;
A
#
# COMPACT_ATOMS: atom_id res chain seq x y z
N MET A 1 -8.17 -15.38 -10.32
CA MET A 1 -7.43 -14.58 -9.32
C MET A 1 -7.28 -15.42 -8.07
N LYS A 2 -6.05 -15.65 -7.61
CA LYS A 2 -5.75 -16.33 -6.34
C LYS A 2 -5.58 -15.28 -5.26
N ILE A 3 -6.07 -15.54 -4.05
CA ILE A 3 -5.96 -14.64 -2.91
C ILE A 3 -5.07 -15.29 -1.87
N ILE A 4 -4.09 -14.54 -1.38
CA ILE A 4 -3.19 -14.92 -0.30
C ILE A 4 -3.50 -14.01 0.88
N GLU A 5 -3.87 -14.61 1.99
CA GLU A 5 -4.12 -13.89 3.24
C GLU A 5 -2.79 -13.55 3.92
N THR A 6 -2.76 -12.45 4.64
CA THR A 6 -1.59 -12.00 5.39
C THR A 6 -1.80 -12.21 6.89
N LYS A 7 -0.77 -11.95 7.69
CA LYS A 7 -0.89 -11.99 9.17
C LYS A 7 -1.88 -10.96 9.73
N ILE A 8 -2.22 -9.91 8.97
CA ILE A 8 -3.27 -8.94 9.29
C ILE A 8 -4.43 -9.23 8.35
N LYS A 9 -5.51 -9.80 8.87
CA LYS A 9 -6.60 -10.42 8.16
C LYS A 9 -7.22 -9.60 7.01
N ASP A 10 -7.23 -8.27 7.13
CA ASP A 10 -7.89 -7.40 6.15
C ASP A 10 -6.99 -7.01 4.97
N LEU A 11 -5.68 -7.22 5.11
CA LEU A 11 -4.70 -7.01 4.05
C LEU A 11 -4.62 -8.24 3.16
N LEU A 12 -4.84 -8.08 1.85
CA LEU A 12 -4.89 -9.20 0.91
C LEU A 12 -3.88 -9.04 -0.22
N ILE A 13 -3.16 -10.11 -0.54
CA ILE A 13 -2.35 -10.20 -1.75
C ILE A 13 -3.19 -10.89 -2.83
N LEU A 14 -3.32 -10.25 -3.98
CA LEU A 14 -4.04 -10.76 -5.13
C LEU A 14 -3.05 -11.19 -6.21
N GLU A 15 -3.12 -12.45 -6.64
CA GLU A 15 -2.38 -12.96 -7.80
C GLU A 15 -3.35 -13.12 -8.98
N PRO A 16 -3.30 -12.24 -10.00
CA PRO A 16 -4.13 -12.38 -11.19
C PRO A 16 -3.76 -13.64 -11.97
N LYS A 17 -4.73 -14.17 -12.72
CA LYS A 17 -4.44 -15.25 -13.67
C LYS A 17 -3.78 -14.68 -14.90
N ILE A 18 -2.63 -15.20 -15.26
CA ILE A 18 -1.90 -14.86 -16.47
C ILE A 18 -2.26 -15.86 -17.58
N PHE A 19 -2.53 -15.37 -18.77
CA PHE A 19 -2.78 -16.14 -19.97
C PHE A 19 -1.65 -15.83 -20.96
N SER A 20 -0.81 -16.81 -21.25
CA SER A 20 0.37 -16.65 -22.12
C SER A 20 0.18 -17.40 -23.44
N ASP A 21 0.62 -16.79 -24.55
CA ASP A 21 0.71 -17.41 -25.87
C ASP A 21 1.94 -16.88 -26.65
N SER A 22 2.04 -17.18 -27.94
CA SER A 22 3.18 -16.75 -28.77
C SER A 22 3.30 -15.22 -28.95
N ARG A 23 2.30 -14.44 -28.59
CA ARG A 23 2.29 -12.97 -28.67
C ARG A 23 2.73 -12.30 -27.35
N GLY A 24 2.86 -13.07 -26.25
CA GLY A 24 3.15 -12.58 -24.92
C GLY A 24 2.14 -13.08 -23.91
N TRP A 25 1.64 -12.18 -23.04
CA TRP A 25 0.68 -12.55 -22.01
C TRP A 25 -0.45 -11.51 -21.87
N PHE A 26 -1.57 -11.96 -21.33
CA PHE A 26 -2.73 -11.14 -20.98
C PHE A 26 -3.19 -11.47 -19.57
N MET A 27 -3.64 -10.45 -18.83
CA MET A 27 -4.34 -10.61 -17.55
C MET A 27 -5.49 -9.60 -17.41
N GLU A 28 -6.57 -9.98 -16.76
CA GLU A 28 -7.52 -9.04 -16.20
C GLU A 28 -6.90 -8.45 -14.94
N SER A 29 -6.39 -7.22 -15.03
CA SER A 29 -5.69 -6.57 -13.92
C SER A 29 -6.64 -6.04 -12.85
N PHE A 30 -7.90 -5.76 -13.21
CA PHE A 30 -8.94 -5.33 -12.28
C PHE A 30 -10.33 -5.61 -12.85
N ASN A 31 -11.23 -6.06 -11.95
CA ASN A 31 -12.65 -6.19 -12.22
C ASN A 31 -13.42 -5.91 -10.94
N GLN A 32 -14.25 -4.87 -10.94
CA GLN A 32 -14.96 -4.37 -9.75
C GLN A 32 -15.87 -5.44 -9.12
N ASN A 33 -16.57 -6.22 -9.96
CA ASN A 33 -17.48 -7.26 -9.46
C ASN A 33 -16.71 -8.41 -8.80
N THR A 34 -15.63 -8.86 -9.46
CA THR A 34 -14.74 -9.91 -8.93
C THR A 34 -14.11 -9.45 -7.62
N PHE A 35 -13.60 -8.22 -7.57
CA PHE A 35 -12.97 -7.65 -6.39
C PHE A 35 -13.96 -7.57 -5.21
N ASN A 36 -15.14 -7.00 -5.41
CA ASN A 36 -16.16 -6.92 -4.37
C ASN A 36 -16.65 -8.29 -3.90
N SER A 37 -16.71 -9.28 -4.78
CA SER A 37 -17.03 -10.68 -4.40
C SER A 37 -15.94 -11.28 -3.51
N ILE A 38 -14.67 -10.95 -3.75
CA ILE A 38 -13.54 -11.37 -2.89
C ILE A 38 -13.67 -10.77 -1.49
N LEU A 39 -13.96 -9.48 -1.41
CA LEU A 39 -14.14 -8.77 -0.13
C LEU A 39 -15.30 -9.34 0.68
N GLN A 40 -16.47 -9.52 0.04
CA GLN A 40 -17.67 -10.08 0.70
C GLN A 40 -17.45 -11.48 1.27
N LYS A 41 -16.76 -12.37 0.56
CA LYS A 41 -16.41 -13.72 1.05
C LYS A 41 -15.49 -13.68 2.29
N ARG A 42 -14.91 -12.53 2.62
CA ARG A 42 -14.03 -12.30 3.78
C ARG A 42 -14.66 -11.38 4.83
N ASN A 43 -15.97 -11.13 4.73
CA ASN A 43 -16.71 -10.22 5.59
C ASN A 43 -16.16 -8.78 5.57
N GLN A 44 -15.55 -8.38 4.46
CA GLN A 44 -15.16 -7.00 4.21
C GLN A 44 -16.25 -6.27 3.41
N THR A 45 -16.36 -4.96 3.64
CA THR A 45 -17.33 -4.11 2.95
C THR A 45 -16.96 -3.96 1.47
N ARG A 46 -17.97 -3.94 0.60
CA ARG A 46 -17.81 -3.56 -0.81
C ARG A 46 -17.25 -2.15 -0.91
N VAL A 47 -16.40 -1.93 -1.88
CA VAL A 47 -15.84 -0.62 -2.18
C VAL A 47 -15.99 -0.27 -3.65
N ASN A 48 -15.94 1.02 -3.96
CA ASN A 48 -15.82 1.52 -5.31
C ASN A 48 -14.50 2.30 -5.43
N PHE A 49 -13.79 2.11 -6.54
CA PHE A 49 -12.61 2.91 -6.83
C PHE A 49 -13.00 4.13 -7.65
N VAL A 50 -12.49 5.30 -7.26
CA VAL A 50 -12.88 6.59 -7.82
C VAL A 50 -11.71 7.37 -8.45
N GLN A 51 -10.47 6.95 -8.19
CA GLN A 51 -9.27 7.63 -8.69
C GLN A 51 -8.16 6.61 -8.94
N ASP A 52 -7.45 6.78 -10.05
CA ASP A 52 -6.23 6.05 -10.39
C ASP A 52 -5.03 7.00 -10.30
N ASN A 53 -3.92 6.49 -9.78
CA ASN A 53 -2.66 7.20 -9.69
C ASN A 53 -1.54 6.36 -10.31
N HIS A 54 -0.56 7.05 -10.92
CA HIS A 54 0.61 6.44 -11.52
C HIS A 54 1.85 7.26 -11.15
N SER A 55 2.88 6.60 -10.67
CA SER A 55 4.16 7.21 -10.38
C SER A 55 5.32 6.42 -10.98
N ILE A 56 6.42 7.13 -11.26
CA ILE A 56 7.72 6.54 -11.55
C ILE A 56 8.70 6.90 -10.44
N SER A 57 9.56 5.98 -10.05
CA SER A 57 10.55 6.16 -8.97
C SER A 57 11.89 5.55 -9.35
N HIS A 58 12.97 6.25 -8.97
CA HIS A 58 14.32 5.68 -9.01
C HIS A 58 14.53 4.68 -7.88
N SER A 59 15.54 3.83 -8.00
CA SER A 59 15.97 2.92 -6.93
C SER A 59 16.25 3.72 -5.65
N GLY A 60 15.83 3.20 -4.50
CA GLY A 60 15.98 3.84 -3.19
C GLY A 60 14.96 4.93 -2.86
N VAL A 61 14.07 5.31 -3.78
CA VAL A 61 12.98 6.23 -3.45
C VAL A 61 12.02 5.57 -2.48
N ILE A 62 11.82 6.20 -1.32
CA ILE A 62 10.77 5.87 -0.35
C ILE A 62 9.64 6.89 -0.49
N ARG A 63 8.40 6.39 -0.55
CA ARG A 63 7.18 7.19 -0.47
C ARG A 63 6.31 6.64 0.66
N GLY A 64 6.07 7.42 1.67
CA GLY A 64 5.25 6.98 2.81
C GLY A 64 5.83 7.34 4.17
N LEU A 65 5.12 6.94 5.23
CA LEU A 65 3.88 6.17 5.22
C LEU A 65 2.67 7.11 5.14
N HIS A 66 1.86 7.02 4.08
CA HIS A 66 0.78 7.97 3.81
C HIS A 66 -0.61 7.37 4.04
N TYR A 67 -1.52 8.16 4.60
CA TYR A 67 -2.94 7.84 4.74
C TYR A 67 -3.79 9.12 4.72
N GLN A 68 -5.10 8.95 4.62
CA GLN A 68 -6.06 10.06 4.77
C GLN A 68 -7.07 9.75 5.86
N LEU A 69 -7.41 10.76 6.65
CA LEU A 69 -8.44 10.69 7.69
C LEU A 69 -9.85 10.75 7.10
N ASN A 70 -10.83 10.34 7.89
CA ASN A 70 -12.24 10.54 7.56
C ASN A 70 -12.57 12.04 7.36
N PRO A 71 -13.46 12.42 6.41
CA PRO A 71 -14.29 11.52 5.60
C PRO A 71 -13.61 11.01 4.31
N PHE A 72 -12.34 11.32 4.06
CA PHE A 72 -11.61 10.99 2.85
C PHE A 72 -10.66 9.80 3.01
N ALA A 73 -10.90 8.96 4.01
CA ALA A 73 -10.11 7.75 4.22
C ALA A 73 -10.08 6.84 2.99
N GLN A 74 -8.88 6.43 2.55
CA GLN A 74 -8.67 5.71 1.31
C GLN A 74 -8.31 4.24 1.56
N GLY A 75 -9.09 3.33 0.97
CA GLY A 75 -8.60 2.00 0.62
C GLY A 75 -7.79 2.08 -0.69
N LYS A 76 -6.73 1.31 -0.81
CA LYS A 76 -5.81 1.32 -1.95
C LYS A 76 -5.63 -0.09 -2.51
N LEU A 77 -5.73 -0.23 -3.83
CA LEU A 77 -5.32 -1.44 -4.55
C LEU A 77 -4.11 -1.09 -5.41
N VAL A 78 -2.94 -1.61 -5.01
CA VAL A 78 -1.66 -1.20 -5.56
C VAL A 78 -0.99 -2.31 -6.35
N ARG A 79 -0.18 -1.97 -7.37
CA ARG A 79 0.62 -2.89 -8.17
C ARG A 79 1.80 -2.21 -8.85
N VAL A 80 2.79 -3.00 -9.25
CA VAL A 80 3.92 -2.57 -10.09
C VAL A 80 3.71 -3.03 -11.52
N VAL A 81 3.97 -2.16 -12.49
CA VAL A 81 3.91 -2.49 -13.93
C VAL A 81 5.28 -2.54 -14.60
N SER A 82 6.29 -1.92 -13.99
CA SER A 82 7.71 -2.02 -14.37
C SER A 82 8.56 -1.91 -13.13
N GLY A 83 9.61 -2.72 -13.02
CA GLY A 83 10.49 -2.77 -11.85
C GLY A 83 9.88 -3.50 -10.66
N LYS A 84 10.31 -3.14 -9.46
CA LYS A 84 9.88 -3.78 -8.20
C LYS A 84 9.97 -2.84 -7.01
N VAL A 85 9.11 -3.09 -6.02
CA VAL A 85 9.08 -2.38 -4.73
C VAL A 85 8.99 -3.38 -3.57
N TRP A 86 9.41 -2.95 -2.39
CA TRP A 86 8.94 -3.49 -1.12
C TRP A 86 7.84 -2.58 -0.61
N ASP A 87 6.64 -3.09 -0.55
CA ASP A 87 5.41 -2.37 -0.22
C ASP A 87 4.97 -2.70 1.21
N VAL A 88 4.59 -1.70 1.99
CA VAL A 88 4.29 -1.84 3.42
C VAL A 88 2.97 -1.18 3.75
N ALA A 89 2.13 -1.90 4.51
CA ALA A 89 0.91 -1.38 5.12
C ALA A 89 0.96 -1.55 6.64
N VAL A 90 0.64 -0.48 7.39
CA VAL A 90 0.62 -0.43 8.86
C VAL A 90 -0.80 -0.22 9.35
N ASP A 91 -1.27 -1.03 10.28
CA ASP A 91 -2.61 -0.89 10.87
C ASP A 91 -2.66 0.32 11.83
N LEU A 92 -3.55 1.27 11.54
CA LEU A 92 -3.78 2.48 12.36
C LEU A 92 -5.15 2.50 13.02
N ARG A 93 -5.89 1.40 13.02
CA ARG A 93 -7.24 1.33 13.58
C ARG A 93 -7.18 1.15 15.09
N LYS A 94 -7.65 2.12 15.86
CA LYS A 94 -7.59 2.18 17.34
C LYS A 94 -8.06 0.93 18.06
N LYS A 95 -9.14 0.31 17.55
CA LYS A 95 -9.74 -0.88 18.18
C LYS A 95 -9.23 -2.19 17.58
N SER A 96 -8.24 -2.12 16.68
CA SER A 96 -7.66 -3.32 16.08
C SER A 96 -6.71 -4.00 17.04
N PRO A 97 -6.75 -5.35 17.15
CA PRO A 97 -5.75 -6.10 17.89
C PRO A 97 -4.37 -6.05 17.23
N THR A 98 -4.28 -5.52 16.01
CA THR A 98 -3.05 -5.38 15.23
C THR A 98 -2.62 -3.94 15.06
N LEU A 99 -3.12 -3.00 15.89
CA LEU A 99 -2.68 -1.59 15.87
C LEU A 99 -1.15 -1.50 15.96
N GLY A 100 -0.54 -0.76 15.03
CA GLY A 100 0.92 -0.61 14.93
C GLY A 100 1.64 -1.79 14.27
N GLN A 101 0.97 -2.93 14.05
CA GLN A 101 1.57 -4.02 13.27
C GLN A 101 1.53 -3.70 11.77
N TRP A 102 2.47 -4.26 11.04
CA TRP A 102 2.62 -4.03 9.60
C TRP A 102 2.81 -5.33 8.82
N VAL A 103 2.49 -5.27 7.54
CA VAL A 103 2.80 -6.31 6.55
C VAL A 103 3.63 -5.67 5.45
N GLY A 104 4.75 -6.30 5.10
CA GLY A 104 5.56 -5.93 3.95
C GLY A 104 5.57 -7.05 2.92
N ILE A 105 5.49 -6.68 1.63
CA ILE A 105 5.50 -7.62 0.51
C ILE A 105 6.30 -7.06 -0.66
N GLU A 106 6.89 -7.94 -1.46
CA GLU A 106 7.45 -7.55 -2.75
C GLU A 106 6.36 -7.55 -3.82
N LEU A 107 6.24 -6.41 -4.51
CA LEU A 107 5.45 -6.25 -5.73
C LEU A 107 6.37 -5.98 -6.90
N SER A 108 6.17 -6.67 -8.02
CA SER A 108 7.01 -6.49 -9.21
C SER A 108 6.23 -6.72 -10.51
N SER A 109 6.79 -6.23 -11.62
CA SER A 109 6.31 -6.56 -12.96
C SER A 109 6.44 -8.05 -13.31
N GLU A 110 7.25 -8.81 -12.56
CA GLU A 110 7.44 -10.24 -12.76
C GLU A 110 6.41 -11.09 -12.00
N ASN A 111 6.12 -10.73 -10.72
CA ASN A 111 5.19 -11.49 -9.92
C ASN A 111 3.72 -11.09 -10.15
N HIS A 112 3.46 -9.96 -10.79
CA HIS A 112 2.15 -9.40 -11.12
C HIS A 112 1.21 -9.26 -9.91
N ARG A 113 1.71 -9.38 -8.68
CA ARG A 113 0.93 -9.28 -7.47
C ARG A 113 0.34 -7.90 -7.30
N GLN A 114 -0.81 -7.88 -6.67
CA GLN A 114 -1.45 -6.65 -6.22
C GLN A 114 -1.66 -6.75 -4.71
N PHE A 115 -1.67 -5.59 -4.04
CA PHE A 115 -1.89 -5.53 -2.60
C PHE A 115 -3.13 -4.68 -2.31
N TRP A 116 -4.11 -5.29 -1.64
CA TRP A 116 -5.27 -4.59 -1.11
C TRP A 116 -5.00 -4.11 0.29
N ILE A 117 -5.13 -2.82 0.50
CA ILE A 117 -4.91 -2.10 1.75
C ILE A 117 -6.20 -1.32 2.04
N PRO A 118 -7.06 -1.74 2.98
CA PRO A 118 -8.28 -1.02 3.33
C PRO A 118 -8.00 0.37 3.90
N ALA A 119 -9.03 1.22 3.97
CA ALA A 119 -8.98 2.43 4.79
C ALA A 119 -8.67 2.08 6.25
N GLY A 120 -7.93 2.94 6.94
CA GLY A 120 -7.47 2.68 8.30
C GLY A 120 -6.03 2.15 8.40
N PHE A 121 -5.33 2.08 7.25
CA PHE A 121 -3.92 1.71 7.19
C PHE A 121 -3.08 2.87 6.66
N ALA A 122 -1.87 3.05 7.21
CA ALA A 122 -0.82 3.82 6.54
C ALA A 122 -0.12 2.93 5.52
N HIS A 123 0.33 3.54 4.41
CA HIS A 123 0.91 2.83 3.28
C HIS A 123 2.16 3.54 2.78
N GLY A 124 3.16 2.77 2.43
CA GLY A 124 4.38 3.27 1.77
C GLY A 124 5.15 2.16 1.09
N PHE A 125 6.13 2.55 0.29
CA PHE A 125 7.00 1.59 -0.38
C PHE A 125 8.42 2.15 -0.56
N ILE A 126 9.37 1.24 -0.74
CA ILE A 126 10.71 1.55 -1.27
C ILE A 126 10.85 0.93 -2.67
N ALA A 127 11.29 1.73 -3.65
CA ALA A 127 11.63 1.23 -4.97
C ALA A 127 12.98 0.49 -4.94
N LEU A 128 12.99 -0.75 -5.44
CA LEU A 128 14.16 -1.63 -5.44
C LEU A 128 14.84 -1.71 -6.80
N SER A 129 14.36 -0.96 -7.78
CA SER A 129 14.96 -0.83 -9.11
C SER A 129 14.66 0.55 -9.70
N ASP A 130 15.48 0.96 -10.66
CA ASP A 130 15.25 2.21 -11.39
C ASP A 130 14.01 2.13 -12.29
N ASN A 131 13.44 3.30 -12.57
CA ASN A 131 12.26 3.45 -13.42
C ASN A 131 11.08 2.56 -12.99
N THR A 132 10.99 2.31 -11.68
CA THR A 132 9.88 1.53 -11.12
C THR A 132 8.57 2.28 -11.29
N GLN A 133 7.64 1.70 -12.03
CA GLN A 133 6.31 2.25 -12.28
C GLN A 133 5.27 1.59 -11.37
N PHE A 134 4.66 2.43 -10.55
CA PHE A 134 3.71 2.02 -9.51
C PHE A 134 2.33 2.63 -9.79
N LEU A 135 1.33 1.76 -9.90
CA LEU A 135 -0.06 2.14 -10.12
C LEU A 135 -0.90 1.77 -8.91
N TYR A 136 -1.86 2.64 -8.58
CA TYR A 136 -2.83 2.31 -7.54
C TYR A 136 -4.18 3.00 -7.74
N LYS A 137 -5.22 2.26 -7.37
CA LYS A 137 -6.61 2.74 -7.30
C LYS A 137 -6.94 3.13 -5.87
N THR A 138 -7.75 4.17 -5.67
CA THR A 138 -8.20 4.61 -4.35
C THR A 138 -9.72 4.66 -4.25
N THR A 139 -10.25 4.39 -3.06
CA THR A 139 -11.70 4.38 -2.78
C THR A 139 -12.28 5.75 -2.42
N ALA A 140 -11.44 6.76 -2.25
CA ALA A 140 -11.83 8.15 -2.05
C ALA A 140 -10.87 9.06 -2.82
N TYR A 141 -11.32 10.28 -3.16
CA TYR A 141 -10.48 11.28 -3.80
C TYR A 141 -9.37 11.78 -2.87
N TYR A 142 -8.29 12.28 -3.47
CA TYR A 142 -7.23 12.94 -2.72
C TYR A 142 -7.75 14.19 -2.01
N SER A 143 -7.42 14.32 -0.74
CA SER A 143 -7.69 15.49 0.09
C SER A 143 -6.43 15.88 0.86
N LYS A 144 -5.85 17.03 0.48
CA LYS A 144 -4.65 17.56 1.14
C LYS A 144 -4.86 17.81 2.64
N GLU A 145 -6.05 18.25 3.02
CA GLU A 145 -6.41 18.55 4.42
C GLU A 145 -6.49 17.28 5.28
N SER A 146 -6.93 16.17 4.66
CA SER A 146 -7.08 14.88 5.33
C SER A 146 -5.80 14.03 5.27
N GLU A 147 -4.82 14.42 4.46
CA GLU A 147 -3.58 13.66 4.30
C GLU A 147 -2.72 13.72 5.56
N ARG A 148 -2.18 12.57 5.94
CA ARG A 148 -1.25 12.40 7.05
C ARG A 148 -0.09 11.52 6.61
N CYS A 149 1.01 11.65 7.34
CA CYS A 149 2.21 10.86 7.13
C CYS A 149 2.76 10.38 8.48
N ILE A 150 3.38 9.22 8.51
CA ILE A 150 4.19 8.70 9.62
C ILE A 150 5.61 8.51 9.09
N LYS A 151 6.58 8.73 9.94
CA LYS A 151 7.98 8.51 9.62
C LYS A 151 8.23 7.06 9.20
N TRP A 152 8.89 6.85 8.06
CA TRP A 152 9.09 5.52 7.48
C TRP A 152 10.01 4.64 8.32
N ASP A 153 11.00 5.24 8.99
CA ASP A 153 12.00 4.60 9.87
C ASP A 153 11.62 4.70 11.36
N ASP A 154 10.33 4.84 11.64
CA ASP A 154 9.81 4.94 13.00
C ASP A 154 10.29 3.78 13.88
N PRO A 155 10.91 4.04 15.05
CA PRO A 155 11.49 3.01 15.90
C PRO A 155 10.44 2.14 16.61
N ASP A 156 9.24 2.65 16.85
CA ASP A 156 8.16 1.90 17.51
C ASP A 156 7.47 0.95 16.51
N LEU A 157 7.40 1.33 15.23
CA LEU A 157 6.93 0.45 14.16
C LEU A 157 7.98 -0.59 13.76
N ALA A 158 9.26 -0.26 13.88
CA ALA A 158 10.39 -1.13 13.58
C ALA A 158 10.24 -1.90 12.25
N ILE A 159 9.85 -1.20 11.19
CA ILE A 159 9.63 -1.80 9.87
C ILE A 159 10.97 -2.27 9.29
N SER A 160 11.02 -3.56 8.91
CA SER A 160 12.19 -4.13 8.26
C SER A 160 12.22 -3.77 6.77
N TRP A 161 12.68 -2.59 6.46
CA TRP A 161 12.90 -2.15 5.09
C TRP A 161 14.17 -2.79 4.52
N PRO A 162 14.16 -3.30 3.28
CA PRO A 162 15.33 -3.88 2.62
C PRO A 162 16.28 -2.78 2.09
N ILE A 163 16.75 -1.91 2.98
CA ILE A 163 17.63 -0.78 2.63
C ILE A 163 19.02 -1.22 2.17
N ASP A 164 19.42 -2.43 2.51
CA ASP A 164 20.64 -3.09 2.05
C ASP A 164 20.63 -3.43 0.54
N LYS A 165 19.48 -3.36 -0.11
CA LYS A 165 19.30 -3.63 -1.55
C LYS A 165 19.39 -2.39 -2.43
N VAL A 166 19.61 -1.22 -1.86
CA VAL A 166 19.70 0.06 -2.58
C VAL A 166 20.91 0.87 -2.13
N ASP A 167 21.49 1.64 -3.03
CA ASP A 167 22.71 2.41 -2.72
C ASP A 167 22.44 3.63 -1.85
N THR A 168 21.30 4.28 -2.04
CA THR A 168 20.90 5.53 -1.37
C THR A 168 19.41 5.54 -1.08
N ILE A 169 19.01 6.17 0.03
CA ILE A 169 17.61 6.45 0.33
C ILE A 169 17.27 7.86 -0.16
N ILE A 170 16.21 7.96 -0.93
CA ILE A 170 15.70 9.20 -1.51
C ILE A 170 14.26 9.41 -1.03
N GLN A 171 13.99 10.57 -0.42
CA GLN A 171 12.66 10.93 0.07
C GLN A 171 12.42 12.43 -0.01
N THR A 172 11.18 12.85 0.14
CA THR A 172 10.81 14.26 0.21
C THR A 172 11.03 14.82 1.61
N ASP A 173 11.21 16.14 1.74
CA ASP A 173 11.28 16.81 3.05
C ASP A 173 10.04 16.51 3.90
N LYS A 174 8.87 16.40 3.27
CA LYS A 174 7.61 16.05 3.94
C LYS A 174 7.70 14.68 4.61
N ASP A 175 8.19 13.68 3.91
CA ASP A 175 8.28 12.32 4.43
C ASP A 175 9.39 12.20 5.49
N ASN A 176 10.49 12.92 5.29
CA ASN A 176 11.61 12.96 6.24
C ASN A 176 11.25 13.64 7.58
N ASN A 177 10.39 14.66 7.54
CA ASN A 177 9.94 15.40 8.72
C ASN A 177 8.59 14.93 9.28
N ALA A 178 8.12 13.75 8.86
CA ALA A 178 6.88 13.18 9.37
C ALA A 178 6.96 12.87 10.87
N PRO A 179 5.84 12.96 11.62
CA PRO A 179 5.80 12.60 13.04
C PRO A 179 6.02 11.10 13.25
N ASN A 180 6.46 10.76 14.46
CA ASN A 180 6.55 9.36 14.88
C ASN A 180 5.16 8.79 15.22
N PHE A 181 5.04 7.48 15.13
CA PHE A 181 3.80 6.74 15.45
C PHE A 181 3.31 7.00 16.88
N LYS A 182 4.22 7.02 17.84
CA LYS A 182 3.93 7.30 19.26
C LYS A 182 3.28 8.67 19.46
N ASP A 183 3.72 9.68 18.73
CA ASP A 183 3.15 11.03 18.81
C ASP A 183 1.69 11.03 18.32
N LEU A 184 1.38 10.29 17.26
CA LEU A 184 0.02 10.15 16.73
C LEU A 184 -0.91 9.43 17.72
N ILE A 185 -0.43 8.37 18.39
CA ILE A 185 -1.21 7.66 19.41
C ILE A 185 -1.53 8.61 20.58
N SER A 186 -0.56 9.41 21.03
CA SER A 186 -0.74 10.32 22.18
C SER A 186 -1.78 11.41 21.91
N ILE A 187 -1.82 11.92 20.68
CA ILE A 187 -2.78 12.96 20.25
C ILE A 187 -4.17 12.36 20.02
N ASN A 188 -4.28 11.08 19.74
CA ASN A 188 -5.52 10.30 19.51
C ASN A 188 -6.48 10.89 18.45
N LYS A 189 -6.04 11.87 17.65
CA LYS A 189 -6.85 12.55 16.64
C LYS A 189 -6.63 12.04 15.22
N ASP A 190 -5.45 11.50 14.95
CA ASP A 190 -4.98 11.13 13.61
C ASP A 190 -4.96 9.60 13.38
N LEU A 191 -5.72 8.83 14.16
CA LEU A 191 -5.95 7.40 14.01
C LEU A 191 -7.43 7.10 13.70
N PHE A 192 -7.73 5.89 13.19
CA PHE A 192 -9.07 5.41 12.81
C PHE A 192 -9.83 4.71 13.94
#